data_70661fa263b522a0156162bebb4e0c8d
#
_entry.id   70661fa263b522a0156162bebb4e0c8d
#
_cell.length_a   1.000
_cell.length_b   1.000
_cell.length_c   1.000
_cell.angle_alpha   90.00
_cell.angle_beta   90.00
_cell.angle_gamma   90.00
#
_symmetry.space_group_name_H-M   'P 1'
#
loop_
_entity.id
_entity.type
_entity.pdbx_description
1 polymer ?
#
loop_
_entity_poly.entity_id
_entity_poly.type
_entity_poly.pdbx_seq_one_letter_code
_entity_poly.pdbx_strand_id
1 'polypeptide(L)'
;MRIILSSAVIALAITTAALAADNTLGTWKLNVAKSKYTPAPLPIKSLTVMREASDGGVKQTTTGERADGTKISASYTAKYDGKDVQVTGNSQYDTIAIKQVNADTLTDERKKTGGPYKATGRTVISNGGKTMTTTTKGTNADGKEFTQTLVLDKQ
;
A
#
# COMPACT_ATOMS: atom_id res chain seq x y z
N MET A 1 -70.56 -0.45 2.01
CA MET A 1 -69.31 -1.08 2.49
C MET A 1 -68.17 -0.66 1.57
N ARG A 2 -67.37 0.32 1.98
CA ARG A 2 -66.26 0.88 1.16
C ARG A 2 -64.97 0.29 1.71
N ILE A 3 -64.26 -0.51 0.90
CA ILE A 3 -62.94 -1.07 1.21
C ILE A 3 -61.91 -0.05 0.77
N ILE A 4 -61.14 0.49 1.74
CA ILE A 4 -60.01 1.37 1.48
C ILE A 4 -58.79 0.48 1.43
N LEU A 5 -58.19 0.29 0.23
CA LEU A 5 -56.88 -0.34 0.08
C LEU A 5 -55.82 0.72 0.36
N SER A 6 -55.13 0.58 1.49
CA SER A 6 -53.93 1.38 1.78
C SER A 6 -52.71 0.73 1.11
N SER A 7 -52.20 1.36 0.08
CA SER A 7 -50.95 0.97 -0.57
C SER A 7 -49.77 1.46 0.28
N ALA A 8 -49.07 0.55 0.94
CA ALA A 8 -47.81 0.86 1.62
C ALA A 8 -46.67 0.92 0.58
N VAL A 9 -46.16 2.12 0.34
CA VAL A 9 -44.95 2.32 -0.47
C VAL A 9 -43.72 2.04 0.42
N ILE A 10 -43.06 0.91 0.19
CA ILE A 10 -41.78 0.61 0.83
C ILE A 10 -40.71 1.34 0.05
N ALA A 11 -40.18 2.43 0.61
CA ALA A 11 -39.01 3.12 0.07
C ALA A 11 -37.77 2.30 0.39
N LEU A 12 -37.20 1.63 -0.60
CA LEU A 12 -35.91 0.93 -0.50
C LEU A 12 -34.80 1.99 -0.50
N ALA A 13 -34.26 2.30 0.68
CA ALA A 13 -33.09 3.17 0.80
C ALA A 13 -31.85 2.40 0.31
N ILE A 14 -31.40 2.69 -0.91
CA ILE A 14 -30.13 2.21 -1.43
C ILE A 14 -29.03 3.04 -0.76
N THR A 15 -28.42 2.52 0.29
CA THR A 15 -27.20 3.08 0.88
C THR A 15 -26.04 2.79 -0.07
N THR A 16 -25.70 3.74 -0.94
CA THR A 16 -24.43 3.70 -1.66
C THR A 16 -23.33 3.93 -0.64
N ALA A 17 -22.58 2.87 -0.31
CA ALA A 17 -21.32 3.01 0.43
C ALA A 17 -20.38 3.85 -0.46
N ALA A 18 -20.21 5.12 -0.10
CA ALA A 18 -19.19 5.95 -0.72
C ALA A 18 -17.82 5.29 -0.41
N LEU A 19 -17.17 4.76 -1.43
CA LEU A 19 -15.79 4.31 -1.30
C LEU A 19 -14.96 5.52 -0.87
N ALA A 20 -14.25 5.40 0.25
CA ALA A 20 -13.34 6.46 0.70
C ALA A 20 -12.33 6.76 -0.41
N ALA A 21 -12.10 8.05 -0.68
CA ALA A 21 -11.10 8.45 -1.67
C ALA A 21 -9.73 7.84 -1.31
N ASP A 22 -9.00 7.39 -2.32
CA ASP A 22 -7.65 6.84 -2.19
C ASP A 22 -6.71 7.56 -3.15
N ASN A 23 -6.00 8.56 -2.66
CA ASN A 23 -5.05 9.34 -3.43
C ASN A 23 -3.72 8.60 -3.66
N THR A 24 -3.55 7.40 -3.08
CA THR A 24 -2.36 6.57 -3.30
C THR A 24 -2.42 5.81 -4.63
N LEU A 25 -3.57 5.80 -5.32
CA LEU A 25 -3.74 5.11 -6.60
C LEU A 25 -2.97 5.81 -7.73
N GLY A 26 -2.54 5.03 -8.70
CA GLY A 26 -1.79 5.48 -9.88
C GLY A 26 -0.41 4.85 -10.00
N THR A 27 0.42 5.40 -10.88
CA THR A 27 1.79 4.96 -11.12
C THR A 27 2.78 5.93 -10.48
N TRP A 28 3.74 5.38 -9.75
CA TRP A 28 4.69 6.12 -8.94
C TRP A 28 6.11 5.64 -9.26
N LYS A 29 7.05 6.58 -9.45
CA LYS A 29 8.45 6.28 -9.75
C LYS A 29 9.37 6.79 -8.65
N LEU A 30 10.29 5.95 -8.22
CA LEU A 30 11.26 6.27 -7.17
C LEU A 30 12.13 7.47 -7.55
N ASN A 31 12.20 8.42 -6.64
CA ASN A 31 13.16 9.51 -6.64
C ASN A 31 14.33 9.14 -5.72
N VAL A 32 15.38 8.56 -6.29
CA VAL A 32 16.54 8.06 -5.53
C VAL A 32 17.22 9.17 -4.74
N ALA A 33 17.34 10.39 -5.33
CA ALA A 33 18.00 11.51 -4.68
C ALA A 33 17.31 12.01 -3.40
N LYS A 34 15.99 11.80 -3.31
CA LYS A 34 15.18 12.17 -2.13
C LYS A 34 14.96 11.00 -1.17
N SER A 35 15.36 9.78 -1.56
CA SER A 35 15.14 8.57 -0.77
C SER A 35 16.33 8.25 0.11
N LYS A 36 16.07 7.61 1.26
CA LYS A 36 17.11 7.30 2.27
C LYS A 36 16.92 5.88 2.82
N TYR A 37 18.04 5.29 3.24
CA TYR A 37 18.08 4.02 3.96
C TYR A 37 19.11 4.11 5.08
N THR A 38 18.76 3.58 6.24
CA THR A 38 19.68 3.51 7.39
C THR A 38 19.71 2.07 7.90
N PRO A 39 20.88 1.42 7.93
CA PRO A 39 22.20 1.93 7.52
C PRO A 39 22.33 2.12 6.00
N ALA A 40 23.03 3.17 5.58
CA ALA A 40 23.34 3.44 4.17
C ALA A 40 24.19 2.32 3.53
N PRO A 41 24.16 2.14 2.19
CA PRO A 41 23.42 2.90 1.17
C PRO A 41 21.98 2.42 0.93
N LEU A 42 21.21 3.17 0.15
CA LEU A 42 19.88 2.73 -0.32
C LEU A 42 20.05 1.48 -1.22
N PRO A 43 19.41 0.34 -0.88
CA PRO A 43 19.59 -0.92 -1.61
C PRO A 43 18.76 -1.01 -2.91
N ILE A 44 18.19 0.10 -3.37
CA ILE A 44 17.30 0.19 -4.53
C ILE A 44 17.85 1.20 -5.52
N LYS A 45 18.05 0.77 -6.77
CA LYS A 45 18.51 1.59 -7.88
C LYS A 45 17.34 2.24 -8.63
N SER A 46 16.25 1.49 -8.84
CA SER A 46 15.02 1.98 -9.46
C SER A 46 13.81 1.25 -8.93
N LEU A 47 12.66 1.92 -8.88
CA LEU A 47 11.40 1.32 -8.48
C LEU A 47 10.24 2.03 -9.18
N THR A 48 9.31 1.25 -9.69
CA THR A 48 8.00 1.69 -10.15
C THR A 48 6.94 0.94 -9.38
N VAL A 49 6.02 1.67 -8.79
CA VAL A 49 4.88 1.13 -8.05
C VAL A 49 3.61 1.53 -8.77
N MET A 50 2.84 0.55 -9.21
CA MET A 50 1.51 0.74 -9.79
C MET A 50 0.47 0.28 -8.79
N ARG A 51 -0.50 1.14 -8.50
CA ARG A 51 -1.58 0.91 -7.55
C ARG A 51 -2.92 1.11 -8.23
N GLU A 52 -3.74 0.08 -8.25
CA GLU A 52 -5.07 0.05 -8.88
C GLU A 52 -6.11 -0.24 -7.80
N ALA A 53 -7.28 0.40 -7.90
CA ALA A 53 -8.38 0.12 -6.99
C ALA A 53 -8.83 -1.35 -7.11
N SER A 54 -9.08 -1.98 -5.99
CA SER A 54 -9.60 -3.34 -5.91
C SER A 54 -10.55 -3.41 -4.72
N ASP A 55 -11.62 -4.15 -4.83
CA ASP A 55 -12.70 -4.41 -3.86
C ASP A 55 -12.40 -4.01 -2.39
N GLY A 56 -12.62 -2.74 -2.04
CA GLY A 56 -12.35 -2.19 -0.70
C GLY A 56 -10.87 -2.05 -0.34
N GLY A 57 -9.98 -1.99 -1.35
CA GLY A 57 -8.54 -1.88 -1.13
C GLY A 57 -7.78 -1.63 -2.42
N VAL A 58 -6.64 -2.28 -2.57
CA VAL A 58 -5.66 -2.02 -3.63
C VAL A 58 -5.06 -3.30 -4.19
N LYS A 59 -4.87 -3.34 -5.50
CA LYS A 59 -3.90 -4.22 -6.16
C LYS A 59 -2.64 -3.42 -6.42
N GLN A 60 -1.51 -3.85 -5.89
CA GLN A 60 -0.22 -3.23 -6.13
C GLN A 60 0.71 -4.14 -6.90
N THR A 61 1.35 -3.58 -7.91
CA THR A 61 2.47 -4.19 -8.63
C THR A 61 3.70 -3.30 -8.46
N THR A 62 4.84 -3.91 -8.13
CA THR A 62 6.11 -3.22 -7.92
C THR A 62 7.16 -3.85 -8.81
N THR A 63 7.81 -3.05 -9.64
CA THR A 63 8.91 -3.46 -10.51
C THR A 63 10.11 -2.54 -10.32
N GLY A 64 11.31 -3.03 -10.61
CA GLY A 64 12.52 -2.23 -10.49
C GLY A 64 13.80 -3.04 -10.47
N GLU A 65 14.84 -2.43 -9.90
CA GLU A 65 16.17 -3.01 -9.78
C GLU A 65 16.81 -2.62 -8.44
N ARG A 66 17.43 -3.58 -7.79
CA ARG A 66 18.26 -3.35 -6.59
C ARG A 66 19.62 -2.79 -6.99
N ALA A 67 20.35 -2.27 -6.00
CA ALA A 67 21.71 -1.77 -6.21
C ALA A 67 22.69 -2.84 -6.72
N ASP A 68 22.45 -4.12 -6.39
CA ASP A 68 23.25 -5.28 -6.85
C ASP A 68 22.83 -5.80 -8.24
N GLY A 69 21.89 -5.14 -8.93
CA GLY A 69 21.38 -5.55 -10.25
C GLY A 69 20.21 -6.54 -10.22
N THR A 70 19.85 -7.07 -9.06
CA THR A 70 18.72 -8.00 -8.91
C THR A 70 17.41 -7.31 -9.28
N LYS A 71 16.59 -7.97 -10.09
CA LYS A 71 15.27 -7.42 -10.47
C LYS A 71 14.28 -7.51 -9.32
N ILE A 72 13.46 -6.47 -9.22
CA ILE A 72 12.32 -6.41 -8.30
C ILE A 72 11.05 -6.64 -9.13
N SER A 73 10.26 -7.64 -8.75
CA SER A 73 8.96 -7.92 -9.35
C SER A 73 8.07 -8.52 -8.25
N ALA A 74 7.22 -7.70 -7.66
CA ALA A 74 6.36 -8.11 -6.56
C ALA A 74 4.94 -7.64 -6.77
N SER A 75 3.97 -8.38 -6.26
CA SER A 75 2.56 -7.98 -6.32
C SER A 75 1.77 -8.52 -5.14
N TYR A 76 0.69 -7.82 -4.81
CA TYR A 76 -0.32 -8.25 -3.86
C TYR A 76 -1.66 -7.58 -4.16
N THR A 77 -2.74 -8.16 -3.62
CA THR A 77 -4.07 -7.54 -3.54
C THR A 77 -4.50 -7.56 -2.08
N ALA A 78 -4.80 -6.41 -1.51
CA ALA A 78 -5.16 -6.25 -0.11
C ALA A 78 -6.37 -5.34 0.05
N LYS A 79 -7.26 -5.69 0.97
CA LYS A 79 -8.27 -4.76 1.50
C LYS A 79 -7.62 -3.87 2.56
N TYR A 80 -8.24 -2.72 2.84
CA TYR A 80 -7.76 -1.81 3.89
C TYR A 80 -8.29 -2.16 5.29
N ASP A 81 -8.48 -3.45 5.54
CA ASP A 81 -9.05 -4.01 6.78
C ASP A 81 -8.01 -4.47 7.80
N GLY A 82 -6.72 -4.32 7.47
CA GLY A 82 -5.61 -4.70 8.35
C GLY A 82 -5.39 -6.21 8.47
N LYS A 83 -5.95 -7.00 7.56
CA LYS A 83 -5.70 -8.46 7.53
C LYS A 83 -4.49 -8.78 6.67
N ASP A 84 -3.75 -9.79 7.08
CA ASP A 84 -2.61 -10.30 6.35
C ASP A 84 -3.03 -10.87 4.98
N VAL A 85 -2.31 -10.48 3.94
CA VAL A 85 -2.40 -11.05 2.60
C VAL A 85 -1.02 -11.46 2.10
N GLN A 86 -1.00 -12.43 1.18
CA GLN A 86 0.25 -12.91 0.58
C GLN A 86 0.80 -11.91 -0.42
N VAL A 87 2.13 -11.74 -0.39
CA VAL A 87 2.91 -10.98 -1.37
C VAL A 87 3.72 -11.95 -2.21
N THR A 88 3.51 -11.92 -3.52
CA THR A 88 4.28 -12.72 -4.48
C THR A 88 5.47 -11.95 -5.02
N GLY A 89 6.57 -12.66 -5.31
CA GLY A 89 7.76 -12.11 -5.95
C GLY A 89 8.66 -11.26 -5.07
N ASN A 90 8.33 -10.98 -3.82
CA ASN A 90 9.21 -10.26 -2.91
C ASN A 90 10.09 -11.23 -2.12
N SER A 91 11.41 -11.00 -2.14
CA SER A 91 12.37 -11.85 -1.42
C SER A 91 12.48 -11.53 0.06
N GLN A 92 12.12 -10.32 0.48
CA GLN A 92 12.31 -9.86 1.87
C GLN A 92 11.15 -10.22 2.78
N TYR A 93 9.92 -10.11 2.29
CA TYR A 93 8.70 -10.43 3.04
C TYR A 93 7.68 -11.10 2.12
N ASP A 94 6.79 -11.88 2.70
CA ASP A 94 5.75 -12.63 1.99
C ASP A 94 4.34 -12.30 2.49
N THR A 95 4.22 -11.43 3.49
CA THR A 95 2.93 -11.06 4.08
C THR A 95 2.88 -9.56 4.31
N ILE A 96 1.74 -8.95 3.98
CA ILE A 96 1.44 -7.54 4.26
C ILE A 96 0.00 -7.39 4.76
N ALA A 97 -0.20 -6.48 5.73
CA ALA A 97 -1.50 -6.03 6.19
C ALA A 97 -1.57 -4.51 6.03
N ILE A 98 -2.65 -3.97 5.48
CA ILE A 98 -2.78 -2.53 5.17
C ILE A 98 -4.04 -1.96 5.81
N LYS A 99 -3.92 -0.74 6.36
CA LYS A 99 -5.04 0.06 6.85
C LYS A 99 -5.02 1.44 6.20
N GLN A 100 -6.17 1.92 5.77
CA GLN A 100 -6.34 3.30 5.34
C GLN A 100 -6.66 4.17 6.56
N VAL A 101 -5.85 5.20 6.79
CA VAL A 101 -6.05 6.18 7.85
C VAL A 101 -6.98 7.31 7.35
N ASN A 102 -6.71 7.78 6.12
CA ASN A 102 -7.52 8.75 5.37
C ASN A 102 -7.16 8.67 3.88
N ALA A 103 -7.71 9.55 3.05
CA ALA A 103 -7.50 9.56 1.59
C ALA A 103 -6.00 9.63 1.18
N ASP A 104 -5.16 10.25 2.01
CA ASP A 104 -3.75 10.50 1.72
C ASP A 104 -2.79 9.62 2.53
N THR A 105 -3.30 8.82 3.47
CA THR A 105 -2.44 8.10 4.41
C THR A 105 -2.85 6.65 4.57
N LEU A 106 -1.86 5.77 4.37
CA LEU A 106 -1.94 4.34 4.69
C LEU A 106 -0.91 3.97 5.75
N THR A 107 -1.20 2.94 6.53
CA THR A 107 -0.23 2.22 7.36
C THR A 107 -0.19 0.76 6.95
N ASP A 108 0.97 0.13 7.09
CA ASP A 108 1.13 -1.28 6.77
C ASP A 108 2.04 -1.99 7.76
N GLU A 109 1.84 -3.29 7.87
CA GLU A 109 2.71 -4.23 8.58
C GLU A 109 3.18 -5.29 7.58
N ARG A 110 4.48 -5.59 7.60
CA ARG A 110 5.14 -6.56 6.71
C ARG A 110 5.91 -7.57 7.51
N LYS A 111 5.86 -8.83 7.09
CA LYS A 111 6.60 -9.90 7.76
C LYS A 111 7.00 -10.99 6.78
N LYS A 112 8.04 -11.75 7.15
CA LYS A 112 8.50 -12.94 6.46
C LYS A 112 8.14 -14.15 7.30
N THR A 113 7.35 -15.06 6.75
CA THR A 113 7.01 -16.31 7.41
C THR A 113 8.28 -17.13 7.68
N GLY A 114 8.50 -17.50 8.94
CA GLY A 114 9.68 -18.27 9.35
C GLY A 114 11.01 -17.52 9.33
N GLY A 115 11.00 -16.20 9.08
CA GLY A 115 12.18 -15.36 9.06
C GLY A 115 12.14 -14.19 10.04
N PRO A 116 13.25 -13.51 10.27
CA PRO A 116 13.33 -12.40 11.23
C PRO A 116 12.73 -11.09 10.70
N TYR A 117 12.46 -10.96 9.40
CA TYR A 117 11.96 -9.72 8.82
C TYR A 117 10.58 -9.34 9.39
N LYS A 118 10.53 -8.16 10.00
CA LYS A 118 9.29 -7.50 10.47
C LYS A 118 9.44 -6.00 10.26
N ALA A 119 8.46 -5.36 9.68
CA ALA A 119 8.50 -3.91 9.48
C ALA A 119 7.10 -3.30 9.53
N THR A 120 7.04 -2.05 9.96
CA THR A 120 5.85 -1.20 9.87
C THR A 120 6.12 -0.08 8.89
N GLY A 121 5.12 0.24 8.08
CA GLY A 121 5.18 1.28 7.07
C GLY A 121 4.12 2.35 7.29
N ARG A 122 4.43 3.56 6.87
CA ARG A 122 3.49 4.67 6.72
C ARG A 122 3.70 5.31 5.36
N THR A 123 2.65 5.37 4.56
CA THR A 123 2.63 6.02 3.25
C THR A 123 1.78 7.27 3.34
N VAL A 124 2.31 8.39 2.85
CA VAL A 124 1.64 9.70 2.83
C VAL A 124 1.73 10.29 1.44
N ILE A 125 0.60 10.77 0.92
CA ILE A 125 0.51 11.55 -0.30
C ILE A 125 0.58 13.03 0.06
N SER A 126 1.37 13.78 -0.67
CA SER A 126 1.61 15.20 -0.45
C SER A 126 1.78 15.95 -1.78
N ASN A 127 2.07 17.25 -1.70
CA ASN A 127 2.34 18.10 -2.86
C ASN A 127 1.21 18.03 -3.91
N GLY A 128 -0.04 18.17 -3.45
CA GLY A 128 -1.21 18.15 -4.33
C GLY A 128 -1.40 16.83 -5.07
N GLY A 129 -1.08 15.70 -4.43
CA GLY A 129 -1.22 14.36 -5.02
C GLY A 129 -0.05 13.92 -5.91
N LYS A 130 1.06 14.67 -5.93
CA LYS A 130 2.20 14.42 -6.83
C LYS A 130 3.36 13.66 -6.20
N THR A 131 3.41 13.58 -4.88
CA THR A 131 4.50 12.93 -4.15
C THR A 131 3.95 11.89 -3.19
N MET A 132 4.46 10.67 -3.26
CA MET A 132 4.22 9.61 -2.30
C MET A 132 5.48 9.41 -1.46
N THR A 133 5.37 9.49 -0.15
CA THR A 133 6.47 9.18 0.77
C THR A 133 6.09 7.98 1.61
N THR A 134 6.89 6.92 1.53
CA THR A 134 6.74 5.73 2.37
C THR A 134 7.91 5.62 3.33
N THR A 135 7.62 5.72 4.63
CA THR A 135 8.60 5.49 5.69
C THR A 135 8.37 4.11 6.29
N THR A 136 9.41 3.30 6.33
CA THR A 136 9.38 1.92 6.86
C THR A 136 10.44 1.78 7.94
N LYS A 137 10.08 1.15 9.06
CA LYS A 137 10.99 0.82 10.17
C LYS A 137 10.80 -0.64 10.55
N GLY A 138 11.87 -1.29 10.93
CA GLY A 138 11.77 -2.68 11.37
C GLY A 138 13.10 -3.40 11.45
N THR A 139 13.00 -4.72 11.38
CA THR A 139 14.13 -5.65 11.38
C THR A 139 14.24 -6.28 9.99
N ASN A 140 15.43 -6.28 9.41
CA ASN A 140 15.69 -6.87 8.10
C ASN A 140 15.88 -8.41 8.16
N ALA A 141 16.19 -9.03 7.02
CA ALA A 141 16.40 -10.47 6.93
C ALA A 141 17.58 -11.00 7.77
N ASP A 142 18.54 -10.13 8.12
CA ASP A 142 19.71 -10.47 8.95
C ASP A 142 19.45 -10.22 10.46
N GLY A 143 18.21 -9.86 10.82
CA GLY A 143 17.86 -9.55 12.21
C GLY A 143 18.32 -8.15 12.69
N LYS A 144 18.76 -7.27 11.79
CA LYS A 144 19.24 -5.92 12.10
C LYS A 144 18.16 -4.88 11.89
N GLU A 145 18.13 -3.88 12.75
CA GLU A 145 17.22 -2.75 12.61
C GLU A 145 17.53 -1.91 11.35
N PHE A 146 16.48 -1.43 10.72
CA PHE A 146 16.58 -0.50 9.59
C PHE A 146 15.47 0.55 9.61
N THR A 147 15.74 1.67 8.96
CA THR A 147 14.75 2.66 8.59
C THR A 147 14.93 3.01 7.11
N GLN A 148 13.83 3.06 6.37
CA GLN A 148 13.82 3.42 4.96
C GLN A 148 12.79 4.51 4.73
N THR A 149 13.15 5.53 3.96
CA THR A 149 12.23 6.53 3.43
C THR A 149 12.34 6.52 1.91
N LEU A 150 11.29 6.08 1.24
CA LEU A 150 11.18 6.15 -0.21
C LEU A 150 10.29 7.32 -0.60
N VAL A 151 10.80 8.18 -1.44
CA VAL A 151 10.07 9.28 -2.06
C VAL A 151 9.82 8.90 -3.52
N LEU A 152 8.56 8.89 -3.93
CA LEU A 152 8.16 8.55 -5.29
C LEU A 152 7.38 9.73 -5.89
N ASP A 153 7.64 10.01 -7.13
CA ASP A 153 6.95 11.05 -7.90
C ASP A 153 5.88 10.39 -8.79
N LYS A 154 4.69 11.01 -8.85
CA LYS A 154 3.58 10.53 -9.69
C LYS A 154 3.92 10.68 -11.17
N GLN A 155 3.54 9.67 -11.96
CA GLN A 155 3.72 9.64 -13.41
C GLN A 155 2.45 10.06 -14.16
#